data_890248e6ad889e7fddf7c19e340ba9c0
#
_entry.id   890248e6ad889e7fddf7c19e340ba9c0
#
_cell.length_a   1.000
_cell.length_b   1.000
_cell.length_c   1.000
_cell.angle_alpha   90.00
_cell.angle_beta   90.00
_cell.angle_gamma   90.00
#
_symmetry.space_group_name_H-M   'P 1'
#
loop_
_entity.id
_entity.type
_entity.pdbx_description
1 polymer ?
#
loop_
_entity_poly.entity_id
_entity_poly.type
_entity_poly.pdbx_seq_one_letter_code
_entity_poly.pdbx_strand_id
1 'polypeptide(L)'
;MLQQQQTRTNSRGEAYVIGPTGAPLTLRDLPPPDTGRWVIRRKAEVVAAVRGGLLTLDEACERYSLTNEEFLAWQKAIDKWGMQGLRTTRIQTYRS
;
A
#
# COMPACT_ATOMS: atom_id res chain seq x y z
N MET A 1 -4.30 -9.04 -20.62
CA MET A 1 -4.28 -8.70 -20.23
C MET A 1 -4.05 -8.25 -19.48
N LEU A 2 -3.92 -8.09 -18.94
CA LEU A 2 -3.84 -7.74 -18.16
C LEU A 2 -3.74 -6.77 -17.70
N GLN A 3 -3.91 -6.18 -17.46
CA GLN A 3 -3.92 -5.27 -17.05
C GLN A 3 -4.21 -4.82 -15.99
N GLN A 4 -3.95 -5.10 -15.27
CA GLN A 4 -4.28 -4.79 -14.05
C GLN A 4 -3.58 -3.73 -13.44
N GLN A 5 -2.51 -3.38 -13.88
CA GLN A 5 -1.79 -2.25 -13.44
C GLN A 5 -2.51 -1.07 -13.89
N GLN A 6 -3.08 -0.36 -12.99
CA GLN A 6 -3.96 0.72 -13.32
C GLN A 6 -3.42 2.03 -12.81
N THR A 7 -2.19 2.30 -13.09
CA THR A 7 -1.61 3.60 -12.76
C THR A 7 -2.32 4.65 -13.59
N ARG A 8 -2.83 5.64 -12.94
CA ARG A 8 -3.56 6.72 -13.58
C ARG A 8 -2.73 7.99 -13.52
N THR A 9 -3.14 8.99 -14.28
CA THR A 9 -2.43 10.26 -14.30
C THR A 9 -3.41 11.36 -13.91
N ASN A 10 -3.01 12.19 -12.97
CA ASN A 10 -3.88 13.29 -12.54
C ASN A 10 -3.70 14.49 -13.46
N SER A 11 -4.37 15.60 -13.11
CA SER A 11 -4.34 16.80 -13.96
C SER A 11 -2.97 17.41 -14.07
N ARG A 12 -2.05 17.09 -13.16
CA ARG A 12 -0.69 17.60 -13.23
C ARG A 12 0.24 16.68 -13.98
N GLY A 13 -0.27 15.58 -14.51
CA GLY A 13 0.57 14.61 -15.16
C GLY A 13 1.29 13.65 -14.25
N GLU A 14 0.94 13.64 -12.97
CA GLU A 14 1.56 12.73 -12.01
C GLU A 14 0.83 11.41 -11.99
N ALA A 15 1.59 10.31 -11.98
CA ALA A 15 1.01 9.00 -11.84
C ALA A 15 0.48 8.81 -10.43
N TYR A 16 -0.66 8.15 -10.29
CA TYR A 16 -1.22 7.88 -8.98
C TYR A 16 -1.99 6.57 -9.00
N VAL A 17 -2.22 6.05 -7.81
CA VAL A 17 -3.06 4.86 -7.63
C VAL A 17 -4.11 5.22 -6.58
N ILE A 18 -5.14 4.41 -6.49
CA ILE A 18 -6.14 4.61 -5.44
C ILE A 18 -5.65 3.89 -4.19
N GLY A 19 -5.49 4.64 -3.13
CA GLY A 19 -4.96 4.11 -1.89
C GLY A 19 -5.99 3.38 -1.06
N PRO A 20 -5.59 2.91 0.10
CA PRO A 20 -6.46 2.07 0.92
C PRO A 20 -7.71 2.75 1.45
N THR A 21 -7.70 4.07 1.54
CA THR A 21 -8.89 4.78 2.00
C THR A 21 -9.72 5.33 0.85
N GLY A 22 -9.37 4.98 -0.38
CA GLY A 22 -10.08 5.50 -1.55
C GLY A 22 -9.53 6.79 -2.10
N ALA A 23 -8.52 7.37 -1.46
CA ALA A 23 -7.92 8.61 -1.92
C ALA A 23 -6.76 8.32 -2.87
N PRO A 24 -6.50 9.21 -3.82
CA PRO A 24 -5.36 9.00 -4.72
C PRO A 24 -4.04 9.16 -3.97
N LEU A 25 -3.08 8.32 -4.36
CA LEU A 25 -1.72 8.37 -3.82
C LEU A 25 -0.75 8.56 -4.98
N THR A 26 0.08 9.59 -4.87
CA THR A 26 1.23 9.74 -5.77
C THR A 26 2.45 9.26 -5.02
N LEU A 27 3.60 9.25 -5.70
CA LEU A 27 4.84 8.89 -5.02
C LEU A 27 5.13 9.81 -3.84
N ARG A 28 4.74 11.07 -3.94
CA ARG A 28 4.95 12.01 -2.86
C ARG A 28 4.09 11.73 -1.63
N ASP A 29 2.97 11.07 -1.84
CA ASP A 29 2.05 10.78 -0.74
C ASP A 29 2.43 9.54 0.03
N LEU A 30 3.37 8.77 -0.48
CA LEU A 30 3.79 7.54 0.18
C LEU A 30 4.63 7.85 1.41
N PRO A 31 4.72 6.93 2.36
CA PRO A 31 5.60 7.13 3.50
C PRO A 31 7.03 7.40 3.05
N PRO A 32 7.77 8.25 3.76
CA PRO A 32 9.15 8.53 3.38
C PRO A 32 10.04 7.30 3.57
N PRO A 33 11.15 7.23 2.84
CA PRO A 33 12.02 6.05 2.94
C PRO A 33 12.55 5.78 4.33
N ASP A 34 12.67 6.82 5.15
CA ASP A 34 13.19 6.67 6.51
C ASP A 34 12.09 6.48 7.54
N THR A 35 10.92 6.00 7.11
CA THR A 35 9.83 5.73 8.02
C THR A 35 10.31 4.75 9.10
N GLY A 36 10.24 5.18 10.33
CA GLY A 36 10.67 4.34 11.44
C GLY A 36 9.54 3.60 12.11
N ARG A 37 8.32 4.02 11.88
CA ARG A 37 7.17 3.38 12.51
C ARG A 37 6.19 2.92 11.45
N TRP A 38 6.07 1.61 11.34
CA TRP A 38 5.22 1.00 10.32
C TRP A 38 3.87 0.64 10.88
N VAL A 39 2.98 1.63 10.89
CA VAL A 39 1.60 1.37 11.26
C VAL A 39 0.86 0.77 10.07
N ILE A 40 -0.26 0.13 10.35
CA ILE A 40 -1.00 -0.63 9.34
C ILE A 40 -1.36 0.22 8.13
N ARG A 41 -1.78 1.44 8.35
CA ARG A 41 -2.16 2.31 7.25
C ARG A 41 -1.00 2.56 6.29
N ARG A 42 0.19 2.79 6.84
CA ARG A 42 1.35 3.04 6.00
C ARG A 42 1.75 1.80 5.22
N LYS A 43 1.66 0.64 5.85
CA LYS A 43 1.91 -0.62 5.13
C LYS A 43 0.94 -0.79 3.98
N ALA A 44 -0.33 -0.49 4.22
CA ALA A 44 -1.36 -0.62 3.19
C ALA A 44 -1.12 0.33 2.03
N GLU A 45 -0.61 1.53 2.31
CA GLU A 45 -0.29 2.48 1.24
C GLU A 45 0.81 1.96 0.35
N VAL A 46 1.84 1.36 0.94
CA VAL A 46 2.94 0.80 0.14
C VAL A 46 2.45 -0.38 -0.70
N VAL A 47 1.63 -1.24 -0.12
CA VAL A 47 1.07 -2.36 -0.87
C VAL A 47 0.21 -1.86 -2.03
N ALA A 48 -0.61 -0.85 -1.78
CA ALA A 48 -1.45 -0.27 -2.85
C ALA A 48 -0.59 0.31 -3.96
N ALA A 49 0.52 0.95 -3.63
CA ALA A 49 1.42 1.52 -4.62
C ALA A 49 2.00 0.45 -5.52
N VAL A 50 2.39 -0.69 -4.95
CA VAL A 50 2.95 -1.78 -5.75
C VAL A 50 1.85 -2.41 -6.61
N ARG A 51 0.70 -2.67 -6.05
CA ARG A 51 -0.40 -3.29 -6.79
C ARG A 51 -0.89 -2.43 -7.93
N GLY A 52 -0.89 -1.13 -7.73
CA GLY A 52 -1.33 -0.21 -8.76
C GLY A 52 -0.28 0.13 -9.79
N GLY A 53 0.94 -0.37 -9.62
CA GLY A 53 2.00 -0.11 -10.58
C GLY A 53 2.79 1.16 -10.37
N LEU A 54 2.60 1.82 -9.24
CA LEU A 54 3.34 3.04 -8.95
C LEU A 54 4.80 2.74 -8.62
N LEU A 55 5.01 1.59 -7.97
CA LEU A 55 6.35 1.07 -7.68
C LEU A 55 6.36 -0.40 -8.02
N THR A 56 7.53 -0.91 -8.43
CA THR A 56 7.69 -2.36 -8.51
C THR A 56 7.95 -2.89 -7.12
N LEU A 57 7.84 -4.20 -6.95
CA LEU A 57 8.17 -4.84 -5.68
C LEU A 57 9.61 -4.53 -5.29
N ASP A 58 10.53 -4.64 -6.24
CA ASP A 58 11.93 -4.38 -5.97
C ASP A 58 12.16 -2.93 -5.53
N GLU A 59 11.47 -2.00 -6.20
CA GLU A 59 11.60 -0.59 -5.84
C GLU A 59 11.08 -0.33 -4.44
N ALA A 60 9.97 -0.95 -4.08
CA ALA A 60 9.41 -0.76 -2.75
C ALA A 60 10.33 -1.33 -1.68
N CYS A 61 10.87 -2.51 -1.93
CA CYS A 61 11.77 -3.13 -0.97
C CYS A 61 13.04 -2.32 -0.79
N GLU A 62 13.57 -1.79 -1.88
CA GLU A 62 14.76 -0.98 -1.80
C GLU A 62 14.49 0.34 -1.09
N ARG A 63 13.39 0.97 -1.43
CA ARG A 63 13.03 2.27 -0.86
C ARG A 63 12.88 2.20 0.66
N TYR A 64 12.29 1.13 1.17
CA TYR A 64 11.97 1.02 2.59
C TYR A 64 12.83 0.01 3.33
N SER A 65 13.85 -0.50 2.68
CA SER A 65 14.77 -1.48 3.30
C SER A 65 14.03 -2.70 3.79
N LEU A 66 13.14 -3.22 2.96
CA LEU A 66 12.36 -4.41 3.28
C LEU A 66 12.91 -5.62 2.55
N THR A 67 12.71 -6.79 3.13
CA THR A 67 12.91 -8.01 2.36
C THR A 67 11.65 -8.31 1.60
N ASN A 68 11.75 -9.14 0.58
CA ASN A 68 10.58 -9.56 -0.17
C ASN A 68 9.59 -10.26 0.75
N GLU A 69 10.09 -11.06 1.69
CA GLU A 69 9.21 -11.76 2.62
C GLU A 69 8.43 -10.80 3.49
N GLU A 70 9.07 -9.72 3.92
CA GLU A 70 8.37 -8.73 4.74
C GLU A 70 7.24 -8.08 3.96
N PHE A 71 7.53 -7.68 2.72
CA PHE A 71 6.49 -7.06 1.91
C PHE A 71 5.36 -8.04 1.63
N LEU A 72 5.70 -9.28 1.28
CA LEU A 72 4.68 -10.28 0.98
C LEU A 72 3.83 -10.59 2.19
N ALA A 73 4.41 -10.53 3.38
CA ALA A 73 3.64 -10.70 4.61
C ALA A 73 2.62 -9.59 4.77
N TRP A 74 3.00 -8.35 4.47
CA TRP A 74 2.08 -7.24 4.52
C TRP A 74 0.94 -7.44 3.52
N GLN A 75 1.29 -7.83 2.30
CA GLN A 75 0.30 -8.03 1.25
C GLN A 75 -0.66 -9.15 1.63
N LYS A 76 -0.13 -10.23 2.17
CA LYS A 76 -0.94 -11.34 2.57
C LYS A 76 -1.92 -10.97 3.69
N ALA A 77 -1.44 -10.19 4.65
CA ALA A 77 -2.30 -9.75 5.73
C ALA A 77 -3.43 -8.88 5.20
N ILE A 78 -3.13 -7.98 4.28
CA ILE A 78 -4.15 -7.12 3.70
C ILE A 78 -5.14 -7.95 2.88
N ASP A 79 -4.65 -8.93 2.12
CA ASP A 79 -5.55 -9.79 1.36
C ASP A 79 -6.48 -10.59 2.25
N LYS A 80 -5.96 -11.04 3.39
CA LYS A 80 -6.74 -11.86 4.29
C LYS A 80 -7.76 -11.05 5.07
N TRP A 81 -7.34 -9.88 5.56
CA TRP A 81 -8.19 -9.10 6.45
C TRP A 81 -8.88 -7.94 5.77
N GLY A 82 -8.33 -7.47 4.65
CA GLY A 82 -8.89 -6.34 3.93
C GLY A 82 -8.72 -5.06 4.68
N MET A 83 -9.20 -3.99 4.08
CA MET A 83 -9.13 -2.68 4.72
C MET A 83 -10.02 -2.60 5.93
N GLN A 84 -11.14 -3.27 5.88
CA GLN A 84 -12.01 -3.25 7.03
C GLN A 84 -11.37 -3.93 8.21
N GLY A 85 -10.67 -5.01 7.98
CA GLY A 85 -9.94 -5.67 9.03
C GLY A 85 -8.93 -4.76 9.66
N LEU A 86 -8.28 -3.92 8.85
CA LEU A 86 -7.31 -2.99 9.39
C LEU A 86 -7.95 -1.94 10.27
N ARG A 87 -9.18 -1.57 9.96
CA ARG A 87 -9.83 -0.54 10.73
C ARG A 87 -10.53 -1.06 11.96
N THR A 88 -10.91 -2.32 11.93
CA THR A 88 -11.67 -2.86 13.04
C THR A 88 -10.82 -3.56 14.04
N THR A 89 -9.60 -3.38 13.96
CA THR A 89 -8.77 -3.98 14.97
C THR A 89 -9.13 -3.50 16.31
N ARG A 90 -10.01 -2.71 16.26
CA ARG A 90 -10.62 -2.40 17.39
C ARG A 90 -11.45 -3.46 17.81
N ILE A 91 -11.67 -4.17 17.04
CA ILE A 91 -12.11 -4.98 16.97
C ILE A 91 -12.35 -5.39 17.15
N GLN A 92 -12.62 -5.72 17.34
CA GLN A 92 -12.80 -6.21 17.14
C GLN A 92 -13.06 -6.38 17.15
N THR A 93 -13.19 -6.47 17.61
CA THR A 93 -13.41 -6.71 17.28
C THR A 93 -13.76 -6.92 17.20
N TYR A 94 -14.15 -7.30 17.68
CA TYR A 94 -14.53 -7.66 17.27
C TYR A 94 -15.05 -7.95 17.56
N ARG A 95 -15.41 -8.19 17.91
CA ARG A 95 -15.81 -8.65 17.89
C ARG A 95 -16.09 -8.78 17.50
N SER A 96 -16.31 -8.80 17.72
CA SER A 96 -16.43 -8.97 17.11
C SER A 96 -16.34 -8.88 16.95
#